data_e001ca423a960099b6720ee2004f0828
#
_entry.id   e001ca423a960099b6720ee2004f0828
#
_cell.length_a   1.000
_cell.length_b   1.000
_cell.length_c   1.000
_cell.angle_alpha   90.00
_cell.angle_beta   90.00
_cell.angle_gamma   90.00
#
_symmetry.space_group_name_H-M   'P 1'
#
loop_
_entity.id
_entity.type
_entity.pdbx_description
1 polymer ?
#
loop_
_entity_poly.entity_id
_entity_poly.type
_entity_poly.pdbx_seq_one_letter_code
_entity_poly.pdbx_strand_id
1 'polypeptide(L)'
;MCFSVIAGRNTTTTGCVIMGVNNDWPGSPGQVHHKPHKSYGSEDTFLTVKGIEIPQLPETFAYTYTVCDYETGTRHLSWADGMNENQVAVGMTGVYNFHNNQQDTDILEADDLSILILERGKTARQSIEMIGELIDQYGYTVSSIEGGSGAVTIAVADPNEGFFLEVVPGGLWVARKVNNDEVECRPNCFGTQEIDFLDDDTFMYSSHLRSYALASDLYHEGDTFNFSKIFGQGPIVSEAFGGTDKDVNRLRRYNCVHRLCELKHNPSLYIYKGKPSKKISILNMMDILRDTFEGTEYDLSKYQEAGMARNPLWMEVSHSIGQSGTVFSMVFEFKGNKRFSEADEMQEGCMWIAPAASKLSCFVPFYIVTSDIPHPYQIANTGDYDLDSAWWAFQEVGQLCYRNYDAIANKLVKPEFSKLQQTFFSEQLALNNNDMDQYLGGADGQSFCYEVTTRCNPLH
;
A
#
# COMPACT_ATOMS: atom_id res chain seq x y z
N MET A 1 3.91 10.82 -2.55
CA MET A 1 4.05 9.93 -3.74
C MET A 1 4.16 8.49 -3.26
N CYS A 2 3.11 7.69 -3.46
CA CYS A 2 3.00 6.34 -2.92
C CYS A 2 3.82 5.29 -3.67
N PHE A 3 3.90 4.09 -3.12
CA PHE A 3 4.61 2.97 -3.72
C PHE A 3 3.97 1.66 -3.27
N SER A 4 3.74 0.72 -4.19
CA SER A 4 3.26 -0.63 -3.88
C SER A 4 4.10 -1.69 -4.56
N VAL A 5 4.26 -2.84 -3.89
CA VAL A 5 5.01 -3.98 -4.37
C VAL A 5 4.35 -5.28 -3.94
N ILE A 6 4.28 -6.24 -4.86
CA ILE A 6 3.74 -7.58 -4.62
C ILE A 6 4.78 -8.62 -5.01
N ALA A 7 5.09 -9.53 -4.10
CA ALA A 7 5.91 -10.70 -4.33
C ALA A 7 5.01 -11.95 -4.46
N GLY A 8 5.04 -12.60 -5.62
CA GLY A 8 4.27 -13.80 -5.90
C GLY A 8 4.63 -14.95 -4.95
N ARG A 9 3.67 -15.80 -4.61
CA ARG A 9 3.78 -16.82 -3.54
C ARG A 9 4.98 -17.77 -3.67
N ASN A 10 5.41 -18.06 -4.89
CA ASN A 10 6.56 -18.92 -5.10
C ASN A 10 7.90 -18.21 -4.86
N THR A 11 7.90 -16.88 -4.70
CA THR A 11 9.11 -16.08 -4.46
C THR A 11 9.35 -15.81 -2.99
N THR A 12 8.41 -16.12 -2.10
CA THR A 12 8.42 -15.74 -0.69
C THR A 12 8.88 -16.86 0.24
N THR A 13 9.32 -16.50 1.43
CA THR A 13 9.68 -17.46 2.49
C THR A 13 8.47 -18.10 3.15
N THR A 14 7.33 -17.43 3.12
CA THR A 14 6.07 -17.90 3.73
C THR A 14 5.31 -18.89 2.83
N GLY A 15 5.59 -18.90 1.52
CA GLY A 15 4.81 -19.64 0.53
C GLY A 15 3.46 -19.00 0.19
N CYS A 16 3.16 -17.85 0.78
CA CYS A 16 2.04 -16.96 0.44
C CYS A 16 2.55 -15.72 -0.27
N VAL A 17 1.69 -14.96 -0.92
CA VAL A 17 1.99 -13.61 -1.40
C VAL A 17 2.51 -12.75 -0.25
N ILE A 18 3.39 -11.81 -0.51
CA ILE A 18 3.72 -10.70 0.41
C ILE A 18 3.48 -9.41 -0.35
N MET A 19 2.73 -8.49 0.26
CA MET A 19 2.48 -7.16 -0.31
C MET A 19 3.07 -6.08 0.58
N GLY A 20 3.67 -5.04 -0.02
CA GLY A 20 4.20 -3.87 0.67
C GLY A 20 3.65 -2.58 0.06
N VAL A 21 3.34 -1.60 0.92
CA VAL A 21 2.77 -0.31 0.50
C VAL A 21 3.38 0.82 1.31
N ASN A 22 3.78 1.91 0.64
CA ASN A 22 4.01 3.21 1.25
C ASN A 22 2.89 4.16 0.84
N ASN A 23 2.21 4.71 1.83
CA ASN A 23 1.24 5.77 1.66
C ASN A 23 1.93 7.11 1.97
N ASP A 24 2.17 7.90 0.93
CA ASP A 24 2.95 9.13 1.02
C ASP A 24 2.06 10.35 0.77
N TRP A 25 1.69 11.03 1.86
CA TRP A 25 0.92 12.26 1.82
C TRP A 25 1.52 13.30 2.81
N PRO A 26 2.48 14.10 2.36
CA PRO A 26 3.17 15.05 3.25
C PRO A 26 2.22 15.98 3.98
N GLY A 27 2.38 16.07 5.30
CA GLY A 27 1.60 16.97 6.15
C GLY A 27 0.30 16.37 6.73
N SER A 28 -0.05 15.15 6.35
CA SER A 28 -1.21 14.45 6.94
C SER A 28 -0.76 13.44 8.00
N PRO A 29 -1.28 13.50 9.22
CA PRO A 29 -1.12 12.44 10.19
C PRO A 29 -1.99 11.23 9.84
N GLY A 30 -1.67 10.08 10.39
CA GLY A 30 -2.36 8.83 10.08
C GLY A 30 -2.93 8.12 11.28
N GLN A 31 -4.04 7.42 11.06
CA GLN A 31 -4.76 6.65 12.07
C GLN A 31 -4.92 5.20 11.61
N VAL A 32 -5.08 4.28 12.57
CA VAL A 32 -5.40 2.87 12.34
C VAL A 32 -6.76 2.58 12.97
N HIS A 33 -7.65 2.00 12.20
CA HIS A 33 -9.00 1.69 12.64
C HIS A 33 -9.36 0.23 12.36
N HIS A 34 -10.36 -0.26 13.09
CA HIS A 34 -10.99 -1.55 12.84
C HIS A 34 -12.50 -1.38 12.62
N LYS A 35 -13.04 -2.12 11.66
CA LYS A 35 -14.48 -2.26 11.42
C LYS A 35 -14.87 -3.71 11.67
N PRO A 36 -15.84 -3.99 12.54
CA PRO A 36 -16.30 -5.35 12.79
C PRO A 36 -17.11 -5.89 11.60
N HIS A 37 -17.19 -7.20 11.52
CA HIS A 37 -18.16 -7.89 10.66
C HIS A 37 -19.57 -7.36 10.96
N LYS A 38 -20.36 -7.07 9.92
CA LYS A 38 -21.69 -6.47 10.10
C LYS A 38 -22.72 -7.06 9.14
N SER A 39 -23.91 -7.34 9.67
CA SER A 39 -25.09 -7.72 8.89
C SER A 39 -25.96 -6.50 8.59
N TYR A 40 -26.58 -6.49 7.42
CA TYR A 40 -27.40 -5.41 6.90
C TYR A 40 -28.75 -5.89 6.42
N GLY A 41 -29.78 -5.04 6.47
CA GLY A 41 -31.08 -5.27 5.88
C GLY A 41 -31.10 -5.03 4.36
N SER A 42 -32.17 -5.42 3.70
CA SER A 42 -32.32 -5.26 2.24
C SER A 42 -32.39 -3.79 1.77
N GLU A 43 -32.68 -2.86 2.67
CA GLU A 43 -32.82 -1.43 2.38
C GLU A 43 -31.57 -0.64 2.76
N ASP A 44 -30.56 -1.32 3.35
CA ASP A 44 -29.31 -0.65 3.75
C ASP A 44 -28.45 -0.34 2.52
N THR A 45 -27.76 0.80 2.58
CA THR A 45 -26.94 1.31 1.48
C THR A 45 -25.52 1.57 1.91
N PHE A 46 -24.60 1.51 0.95
CA PHE A 46 -23.25 2.06 1.05
C PHE A 46 -23.28 3.50 0.56
N LEU A 47 -22.82 4.42 1.37
CA LEU A 47 -22.73 5.84 1.01
C LEU A 47 -21.35 6.14 0.44
N THR A 48 -21.27 6.51 -0.85
CA THR A 48 -20.02 6.87 -1.54
C THR A 48 -19.43 8.18 -1.04
N VAL A 49 -18.17 8.45 -1.37
CA VAL A 49 -17.49 9.73 -1.07
C VAL A 49 -18.27 10.91 -1.63
N LYS A 50 -18.87 10.78 -2.80
CA LYS A 50 -19.77 11.81 -3.40
C LYS A 50 -21.12 11.97 -2.69
N GLY A 51 -21.41 11.18 -1.66
CA GLY A 51 -22.67 11.24 -0.94
C GLY A 51 -23.84 10.56 -1.67
N ILE A 52 -23.55 9.70 -2.64
CA ILE A 52 -24.55 8.93 -3.39
C ILE A 52 -24.63 7.53 -2.77
N GLU A 53 -25.85 7.04 -2.58
CA GLU A 53 -26.11 5.74 -2.01
C GLU A 53 -26.17 4.66 -3.10
N ILE A 54 -25.46 3.54 -2.87
CA ILE A 54 -25.54 2.33 -3.67
C ILE A 54 -25.96 1.15 -2.79
N PRO A 55 -26.54 0.05 -3.33
CA PRO A 55 -26.97 -1.09 -2.53
C PRO A 55 -25.82 -1.69 -1.69
N GLN A 56 -26.10 -1.95 -0.40
CA GLN A 56 -25.17 -2.69 0.46
C GLN A 56 -25.40 -4.20 0.35
N LEU A 57 -24.35 -5.00 0.56
CA LEU A 57 -24.49 -6.43 0.69
C LEU A 57 -25.13 -6.79 2.05
N PRO A 58 -25.81 -7.96 2.15
CA PRO A 58 -26.40 -8.43 3.41
C PRO A 58 -25.38 -8.57 4.55
N GLU A 59 -24.10 -8.78 4.22
CA GLU A 59 -22.99 -8.90 5.18
C GLU A 59 -21.76 -8.21 4.62
N THR A 60 -20.99 -7.53 5.49
CA THR A 60 -19.66 -7.01 5.20
C THR A 60 -18.65 -7.64 6.14
N PHE A 61 -17.46 -7.88 5.64
CA PHE A 61 -16.37 -8.49 6.40
C PHE A 61 -15.77 -7.50 7.41
N ALA A 62 -15.23 -8.04 8.51
CA ALA A 62 -14.40 -7.27 9.41
C ALA A 62 -13.08 -6.91 8.71
N TYR A 63 -12.55 -5.70 8.98
CA TYR A 63 -11.27 -5.26 8.43
C TYR A 63 -10.56 -4.25 9.32
N THR A 64 -9.23 -4.30 9.26
CA THR A 64 -8.34 -3.29 9.86
C THR A 64 -7.72 -2.47 8.74
N TYR A 65 -7.69 -1.15 8.91
CA TYR A 65 -7.25 -0.24 7.86
C TYR A 65 -6.58 1.02 8.42
N THR A 66 -5.75 1.62 7.60
CA THR A 66 -5.14 2.93 7.86
C THR A 66 -5.89 4.01 7.12
N VAL A 67 -5.93 5.20 7.68
CA VAL A 67 -6.41 6.42 7.02
C VAL A 67 -5.44 7.56 7.25
N CYS A 68 -5.36 8.46 6.28
CA CYS A 68 -4.72 9.75 6.47
C CYS A 68 -5.80 10.75 6.90
N ASP A 69 -5.52 11.55 7.91
CA ASP A 69 -6.43 12.65 8.26
C ASP A 69 -6.23 13.79 7.25
N TYR A 70 -7.24 13.97 6.40
CA TYR A 70 -7.27 15.02 5.39
C TYR A 70 -8.54 15.84 5.55
N GLU A 71 -8.41 17.13 5.91
CA GLU A 71 -9.53 18.04 6.05
C GLU A 71 -10.22 18.34 4.71
N THR A 72 -11.10 17.48 4.24
CA THR A 72 -12.02 17.75 3.12
C THR A 72 -13.48 17.84 3.55
N GLY A 73 -13.77 18.45 4.67
CA GLY A 73 -15.09 19.03 5.01
C GLY A 73 -16.29 18.11 5.13
N THR A 74 -16.34 16.87 4.65
CA THR A 74 -17.52 16.01 4.69
C THR A 74 -17.28 14.53 5.01
N ARG A 75 -16.10 13.99 4.81
CA ARG A 75 -15.67 12.66 5.26
C ARG A 75 -14.16 12.62 5.45
N HIS A 76 -13.73 12.21 6.63
CA HIS A 76 -12.32 12.02 7.01
C HIS A 76 -11.77 10.67 6.51
N LEU A 77 -12.00 10.32 5.26
CA LEU A 77 -11.51 9.08 4.69
C LEU A 77 -10.71 9.41 3.46
N SER A 78 -9.40 9.41 3.55
CA SER A 78 -8.57 9.37 2.38
C SER A 78 -7.56 8.24 2.51
N TRP A 79 -7.49 7.42 1.46
CA TRP A 79 -6.51 6.37 1.28
C TRP A 79 -6.64 5.24 2.31
N ALA A 80 -7.79 4.56 2.32
CA ALA A 80 -8.04 3.41 3.17
C ALA A 80 -7.29 2.16 2.65
N ASP A 81 -6.05 2.00 3.10
CA ASP A 81 -5.26 0.79 2.86
C ASP A 81 -5.45 -0.19 4.03
N GLY A 82 -5.67 -1.47 3.76
CA GLY A 82 -6.01 -2.40 4.84
C GLY A 82 -6.07 -3.86 4.43
N MET A 83 -6.55 -4.68 5.35
CA MET A 83 -6.80 -6.10 5.13
C MET A 83 -8.07 -6.53 5.85
N ASN A 84 -8.88 -7.40 5.23
CA ASN A 84 -10.09 -7.95 5.83
C ASN A 84 -9.88 -9.34 6.44
N GLU A 85 -10.90 -9.85 7.15
CA GLU A 85 -10.88 -11.15 7.81
C GLU A 85 -10.68 -12.36 6.87
N ASN A 86 -10.95 -12.20 5.57
CA ASN A 86 -10.61 -13.20 4.54
C ASN A 86 -9.16 -13.08 4.05
N GLN A 87 -8.36 -12.21 4.69
CA GLN A 87 -7.01 -11.89 4.26
C GLN A 87 -6.96 -11.31 2.83
N VAL A 88 -7.94 -10.55 2.42
CA VAL A 88 -7.85 -9.71 1.22
C VAL A 88 -7.29 -8.37 1.64
N ALA A 89 -6.11 -8.03 1.12
CA ALA A 89 -5.44 -6.76 1.39
C ALA A 89 -5.55 -5.83 0.19
N VAL A 90 -5.61 -4.53 0.50
CA VAL A 90 -5.66 -3.45 -0.48
C VAL A 90 -4.66 -2.36 -0.14
N GLY A 91 -4.01 -1.79 -1.17
CA GLY A 91 -3.13 -0.64 -1.02
C GLY A 91 -3.15 0.23 -2.27
N MET A 92 -3.28 1.55 -2.10
CA MET A 92 -3.51 2.49 -3.18
C MET A 92 -2.27 3.31 -3.54
N THR A 93 -2.17 3.66 -4.82
CA THR A 93 -1.12 4.52 -5.36
C THR A 93 -1.75 5.46 -6.39
N GLY A 94 -1.75 6.76 -6.12
CA GLY A 94 -2.22 7.77 -7.08
C GLY A 94 -1.35 7.80 -8.32
N VAL A 95 -1.96 7.92 -9.49
CA VAL A 95 -1.27 7.97 -10.79
C VAL A 95 -1.58 9.29 -11.47
N TYR A 96 -0.54 10.04 -11.85
CA TYR A 96 -0.72 11.22 -12.67
C TYR A 96 -1.08 10.81 -14.09
N ASN A 97 -2.25 11.26 -14.55
CA ASN A 97 -2.78 10.92 -15.84
C ASN A 97 -3.49 12.12 -16.46
N PHE A 98 -3.36 12.31 -17.79
CA PHE A 98 -4.06 13.35 -18.54
C PHE A 98 -5.35 12.88 -19.21
N HIS A 99 -5.58 11.58 -19.31
CA HIS A 99 -6.83 11.08 -19.84
C HIS A 99 -7.93 11.27 -18.81
N ASN A 100 -8.84 12.15 -19.13
CA ASN A 100 -10.04 12.34 -18.35
C ASN A 100 -11.25 12.12 -19.26
N ASN A 101 -11.91 10.98 -19.10
CA ASN A 101 -13.15 10.61 -19.76
C ASN A 101 -14.33 10.58 -18.78
N GLN A 102 -14.13 11.16 -17.62
CA GLN A 102 -15.11 11.19 -16.53
C GLN A 102 -16.40 11.88 -17.00
N GLN A 103 -17.53 11.31 -16.62
CA GLN A 103 -18.85 11.81 -16.86
C GLN A 103 -19.45 12.37 -15.55
N ASP A 104 -20.43 13.25 -15.65
CA ASP A 104 -21.13 13.79 -14.47
C ASP A 104 -21.87 12.68 -13.68
N THR A 105 -22.16 11.56 -14.35
CA THR A 105 -22.81 10.39 -13.76
C THR A 105 -21.86 9.44 -13.02
N ASP A 106 -20.55 9.61 -13.17
CA ASP A 106 -19.57 8.78 -12.48
C ASP A 106 -19.54 9.11 -10.99
N ILE A 107 -19.60 8.08 -10.13
CA ILE A 107 -19.82 8.29 -8.69
C ILE A 107 -18.79 7.65 -7.77
N LEU A 108 -18.05 6.62 -8.21
CA LEU A 108 -17.08 5.94 -7.37
C LEU A 108 -15.74 6.68 -7.40
N GLU A 109 -15.15 6.90 -6.22
CA GLU A 109 -13.80 7.43 -6.06
C GLU A 109 -12.84 6.34 -5.55
N ALA A 110 -11.55 6.62 -5.53
CA ALA A 110 -10.53 5.65 -5.13
C ALA A 110 -10.78 5.06 -3.73
N ASP A 111 -11.21 5.89 -2.79
CA ASP A 111 -11.54 5.47 -1.43
C ASP A 111 -12.76 4.54 -1.37
N ASP A 112 -13.77 4.79 -2.23
CA ASP A 112 -14.91 3.89 -2.35
C ASP A 112 -14.45 2.50 -2.83
N LEU A 113 -13.55 2.46 -3.84
CA LEU A 113 -13.05 1.19 -4.38
C LEU A 113 -12.33 0.37 -3.30
N SER A 114 -11.44 0.99 -2.51
CA SER A 114 -10.71 0.26 -1.48
C SER A 114 -11.61 -0.21 -0.34
N ILE A 115 -12.54 0.61 0.15
CA ILE A 115 -13.49 0.20 1.19
C ILE A 115 -14.41 -0.91 0.70
N LEU A 116 -14.91 -0.83 -0.53
CA LEU A 116 -15.75 -1.88 -1.11
C LEU A 116 -14.99 -3.22 -1.26
N ILE A 117 -13.69 -3.19 -1.59
CA ILE A 117 -12.84 -4.39 -1.59
C ILE A 117 -12.71 -4.95 -0.17
N LEU A 118 -12.44 -4.11 0.83
CA LEU A 118 -12.31 -4.55 2.23
C LEU A 118 -13.61 -5.11 2.78
N GLU A 119 -14.74 -4.46 2.50
CA GLU A 119 -16.06 -4.90 2.98
C GLU A 119 -16.58 -6.18 2.32
N ARG A 120 -16.23 -6.43 1.03
CA ARG A 120 -16.90 -7.41 0.19
C ARG A 120 -16.00 -8.49 -0.40
N GLY A 121 -14.68 -8.31 -0.33
CA GLY A 121 -13.70 -9.20 -0.95
C GLY A 121 -13.55 -10.52 -0.21
N LYS A 122 -13.71 -11.65 -0.92
CA LYS A 122 -13.46 -13.01 -0.41
C LYS A 122 -12.10 -13.56 -0.83
N THR A 123 -11.64 -13.18 -2.03
CA THR A 123 -10.33 -13.47 -2.57
C THR A 123 -9.86 -12.26 -3.39
N ALA A 124 -8.58 -12.15 -3.70
CA ALA A 124 -8.08 -11.08 -4.54
C ALA A 124 -8.75 -11.05 -5.91
N ARG A 125 -8.88 -12.20 -6.57
CA ARG A 125 -9.52 -12.30 -7.89
C ARG A 125 -10.99 -11.88 -7.86
N GLN A 126 -11.78 -12.44 -6.94
CA GLN A 126 -13.19 -12.08 -6.80
C GLN A 126 -13.37 -10.60 -6.46
N SER A 127 -12.44 -10.00 -5.72
CA SER A 127 -12.46 -8.56 -5.43
C SER A 127 -12.25 -7.72 -6.69
N ILE A 128 -11.33 -8.12 -7.58
CA ILE A 128 -11.12 -7.44 -8.87
C ILE A 128 -12.36 -7.57 -9.77
N GLU A 129 -12.95 -8.78 -9.87
CA GLU A 129 -14.18 -9.00 -10.65
C GLU A 129 -15.31 -8.11 -10.14
N MET A 130 -15.58 -8.16 -8.85
CA MET A 130 -16.64 -7.37 -8.20
C MET A 130 -16.43 -5.85 -8.37
N ILE A 131 -15.20 -5.37 -8.15
CA ILE A 131 -14.94 -3.92 -8.25
C ILE A 131 -14.98 -3.45 -9.71
N GLY A 132 -14.54 -4.29 -10.65
CA GLY A 132 -14.65 -4.02 -12.08
C GLY A 132 -16.12 -3.89 -12.53
N GLU A 133 -17.01 -4.78 -12.07
CA GLU A 133 -18.44 -4.67 -12.32
C GLU A 133 -19.04 -3.37 -11.74
N LEU A 134 -18.62 -2.99 -10.53
CA LEU A 134 -19.07 -1.73 -9.92
C LEU A 134 -18.56 -0.50 -10.68
N ILE A 135 -17.32 -0.50 -11.15
CA ILE A 135 -16.78 0.56 -12.00
C ILE A 135 -17.53 0.65 -13.33
N ASP A 136 -17.80 -0.51 -13.97
CA ASP A 136 -18.56 -0.55 -15.24
C ASP A 136 -20.01 -0.06 -15.05
N GLN A 137 -20.60 -0.28 -13.87
CA GLN A 137 -21.97 0.15 -13.56
C GLN A 137 -22.08 1.61 -13.12
N TYR A 138 -21.16 2.09 -12.28
CA TYR A 138 -21.28 3.36 -11.58
C TYR A 138 -20.26 4.41 -12.04
N GLY A 139 -19.32 4.05 -12.88
CA GLY A 139 -18.24 4.90 -13.32
C GLY A 139 -17.20 5.20 -12.22
N TYR A 140 -16.01 5.62 -12.64
CA TYR A 140 -14.95 6.06 -11.76
C TYR A 140 -14.68 7.55 -11.98
N THR A 141 -14.73 8.33 -10.91
CA THR A 141 -14.51 9.77 -10.91
C THR A 141 -13.43 10.18 -9.92
N VAL A 142 -12.99 11.40 -10.03
CA VAL A 142 -12.05 12.03 -9.13
C VAL A 142 -12.66 13.33 -8.66
N SER A 143 -12.89 13.48 -7.36
CA SER A 143 -13.14 14.79 -6.80
C SER A 143 -11.92 15.66 -7.07
N SER A 144 -12.15 16.92 -7.40
CA SER A 144 -11.12 17.88 -7.79
C SER A 144 -10.06 18.04 -6.68
N ILE A 145 -9.06 17.16 -6.69
CA ILE A 145 -7.82 17.40 -5.96
C ILE A 145 -7.00 18.36 -6.84
N GLU A 146 -6.88 19.60 -6.44
CA GLU A 146 -6.03 20.59 -7.09
C GLU A 146 -4.60 20.02 -7.23
N GLY A 147 -4.10 19.87 -8.44
CA GLY A 147 -2.80 19.27 -8.76
C GLY A 147 -2.85 17.78 -9.11
N GLY A 148 -4.00 17.23 -9.33
CA GLY A 148 -4.53 15.91 -9.43
C GLY A 148 -3.80 14.80 -10.14
N SER A 149 -3.75 13.69 -9.46
CA SER A 149 -3.73 12.39 -10.11
C SER A 149 -5.19 12.01 -10.39
N GLY A 150 -5.60 12.00 -11.65
CA GLY A 150 -6.95 11.54 -12.02
C GLY A 150 -7.11 10.04 -12.00
N ALA A 151 -6.02 9.28 -11.91
CA ALA A 151 -6.01 7.83 -12.01
C ALA A 151 -5.46 7.19 -10.72
N VAL A 152 -5.74 5.91 -10.54
CA VAL A 152 -5.26 5.15 -9.38
C VAL A 152 -4.75 3.78 -9.82
N THR A 153 -3.73 3.30 -9.12
CA THR A 153 -3.35 1.90 -9.09
C THR A 153 -3.69 1.33 -7.72
N ILE A 154 -4.43 0.25 -7.67
CA ILE A 154 -4.79 -0.47 -6.45
C ILE A 154 -4.11 -1.83 -6.47
N ALA A 155 -3.22 -2.08 -5.52
CA ALA A 155 -2.68 -3.39 -5.26
C ALA A 155 -3.71 -4.17 -4.44
N VAL A 156 -4.12 -5.34 -4.92
CA VAL A 156 -5.05 -6.24 -4.22
C VAL A 156 -4.40 -7.61 -4.12
N ALA A 157 -4.32 -8.17 -2.92
CA ALA A 157 -3.69 -9.46 -2.73
C ALA A 157 -4.41 -10.30 -1.67
N ASP A 158 -4.28 -11.62 -1.83
CA ASP A 158 -4.63 -12.62 -0.82
C ASP A 158 -3.47 -13.62 -0.64
N PRO A 159 -3.57 -14.66 0.21
CA PRO A 159 -2.49 -15.63 0.36
C PRO A 159 -1.99 -16.28 -0.94
N ASN A 160 -2.82 -16.35 -1.98
CA ASN A 160 -2.56 -17.13 -3.19
C ASN A 160 -2.20 -16.29 -4.40
N GLU A 161 -2.84 -15.13 -4.56
CA GLU A 161 -2.72 -14.29 -5.76
C GLU A 161 -2.60 -12.81 -5.38
N GLY A 162 -1.95 -12.05 -6.26
CA GLY A 162 -1.89 -10.58 -6.16
C GLY A 162 -2.12 -9.94 -7.51
N PHE A 163 -2.79 -8.81 -7.52
CA PHE A 163 -3.16 -8.03 -8.71
C PHE A 163 -2.80 -6.56 -8.55
N PHE A 164 -2.48 -5.93 -9.68
CA PHE A 164 -2.51 -4.47 -9.81
C PHE A 164 -3.70 -4.09 -10.68
N LEU A 165 -4.68 -3.43 -10.09
CA LEU A 165 -5.81 -2.81 -10.76
C LEU A 165 -5.45 -1.36 -11.07
N GLU A 166 -5.43 -1.01 -12.34
CA GLU A 166 -5.13 0.34 -12.85
C GLU A 166 -6.39 0.95 -13.44
N VAL A 167 -6.85 2.07 -12.88
CA VAL A 167 -8.13 2.70 -13.22
C VAL A 167 -7.90 4.12 -13.73
N VAL A 168 -8.51 4.41 -14.88
CA VAL A 168 -8.51 5.74 -15.53
C VAL A 168 -9.86 6.40 -15.29
N PRO A 169 -9.94 7.72 -15.04
CA PRO A 169 -11.20 8.43 -14.93
C PRO A 169 -12.13 8.17 -16.11
N GLY A 170 -13.42 7.93 -15.83
CA GLY A 170 -14.41 7.50 -16.82
C GLY A 170 -14.57 5.99 -16.93
N GLY A 171 -14.05 5.23 -15.94
CA GLY A 171 -14.34 3.81 -15.79
C GLY A 171 -13.55 2.88 -16.72
N LEU A 172 -12.45 3.35 -17.33
CA LEU A 172 -11.54 2.46 -18.05
C LEU A 172 -10.57 1.83 -17.07
N TRP A 173 -10.49 0.50 -17.07
CA TRP A 173 -9.60 -0.20 -16.14
C TRP A 173 -8.99 -1.46 -16.73
N VAL A 174 -7.86 -1.84 -16.17
CA VAL A 174 -7.21 -3.14 -16.35
C VAL A 174 -6.66 -3.64 -15.02
N ALA A 175 -6.83 -4.90 -14.74
CA ALA A 175 -6.16 -5.57 -13.64
C ALA A 175 -5.20 -6.63 -14.21
N ARG A 176 -3.97 -6.62 -13.69
CA ARG A 176 -2.94 -7.58 -14.06
C ARG A 176 -2.53 -8.40 -12.86
N LYS A 177 -2.63 -9.73 -12.98
CA LYS A 177 -2.13 -10.69 -12.01
C LYS A 177 -0.61 -10.66 -11.96
N VAL A 178 -0.04 -10.60 -10.76
CA VAL A 178 1.39 -10.81 -10.53
C VAL A 178 1.69 -12.30 -10.65
N ASN A 179 2.66 -12.67 -11.48
CA ASN A 179 3.06 -14.06 -11.65
C ASN A 179 3.62 -14.61 -10.32
N ASN A 180 3.24 -15.85 -9.98
CA ASN A 180 3.67 -16.49 -8.73
C ASN A 180 5.19 -16.60 -8.57
N ASP A 181 5.97 -16.58 -9.66
CA ASP A 181 7.43 -16.65 -9.68
C ASP A 181 8.11 -15.28 -9.83
N GLU A 182 7.33 -14.18 -9.79
CA GLU A 182 7.85 -12.82 -10.00
C GLU A 182 7.52 -11.90 -8.80
N VAL A 183 8.29 -10.83 -8.72
CA VAL A 183 7.95 -9.62 -7.94
C VAL A 183 7.61 -8.51 -8.92
N GLU A 184 6.61 -7.70 -8.57
CA GLU A 184 6.16 -6.59 -9.39
C GLU A 184 5.86 -5.38 -8.51
N CYS A 185 6.13 -4.16 -9.01
CA CYS A 185 5.91 -2.93 -8.23
C CYS A 185 5.26 -1.82 -9.06
N ARG A 186 4.58 -0.92 -8.36
CA ARG A 186 3.92 0.29 -8.88
C ARG A 186 4.27 1.50 -8.02
N PRO A 187 5.08 2.41 -8.53
CA PRO A 187 5.11 3.79 -8.05
C PRO A 187 3.93 4.57 -8.68
N ASN A 188 3.96 5.90 -8.65
CA ASN A 188 2.89 6.76 -9.17
C ASN A 188 2.80 6.79 -10.71
N CYS A 189 2.75 5.62 -11.32
CA CYS A 189 2.58 5.46 -12.78
C CYS A 189 1.97 4.08 -13.07
N PHE A 190 1.27 3.97 -14.19
CA PHE A 190 0.83 2.68 -14.69
C PHE A 190 2.02 1.80 -15.07
N GLY A 191 1.91 0.52 -14.78
CA GLY A 191 2.94 -0.47 -15.09
C GLY A 191 2.46 -1.58 -16.01
N THR A 192 1.16 -1.77 -16.18
CA THR A 192 0.63 -2.73 -17.15
C THR A 192 0.96 -2.27 -18.55
N GLN A 193 1.78 -3.05 -19.25
CA GLN A 193 2.20 -2.77 -20.61
C GLN A 193 1.28 -3.49 -21.59
N GLU A 194 1.79 -4.50 -22.26
CA GLU A 194 1.05 -5.25 -23.27
C GLU A 194 -0.04 -6.10 -22.63
N ILE A 195 -1.25 -6.01 -23.16
CA ILE A 195 -2.40 -6.81 -22.76
C ILE A 195 -2.62 -7.88 -23.83
N ASP A 196 -2.59 -9.14 -23.40
CA ASP A 196 -3.14 -10.24 -24.19
C ASP A 196 -4.62 -10.43 -23.81
N PHE A 197 -5.50 -10.00 -24.69
CA PHE A 197 -6.95 -10.09 -24.50
C PHE A 197 -7.51 -11.52 -24.54
N LEU A 198 -6.67 -12.53 -24.78
CA LEU A 198 -7.02 -13.94 -24.74
C LEU A 198 -6.56 -14.64 -23.46
N ASP A 199 -5.72 -13.98 -22.65
CA ASP A 199 -5.20 -14.48 -21.38
C ASP A 199 -6.02 -13.93 -20.21
N ASP A 200 -7.17 -14.57 -19.94
CA ASP A 200 -8.12 -14.22 -18.89
C ASP A 200 -7.66 -14.66 -17.47
N ASP A 201 -6.60 -15.49 -17.38
CA ASP A 201 -5.96 -15.76 -16.08
C ASP A 201 -5.09 -14.58 -15.62
N THR A 202 -4.37 -13.95 -16.52
CA THR A 202 -3.46 -12.84 -16.22
C THR A 202 -4.15 -11.48 -16.24
N PHE A 203 -5.11 -11.26 -17.15
CA PHE A 203 -5.73 -9.95 -17.35
C PHE A 203 -7.24 -9.97 -17.16
N MET A 204 -7.73 -8.98 -16.43
CA MET A 204 -9.15 -8.59 -16.40
C MET A 204 -9.22 -7.10 -16.81
N TYR A 205 -10.27 -6.70 -17.50
CA TYR A 205 -10.36 -5.33 -18.03
C TYR A 205 -11.80 -4.94 -18.31
N SER A 206 -12.06 -3.62 -18.33
CA SER A 206 -13.36 -3.09 -18.68
C SER A 206 -13.75 -3.49 -20.12
N SER A 207 -15.00 -3.90 -20.31
CA SER A 207 -15.52 -4.44 -21.58
C SER A 207 -15.36 -3.48 -22.77
N HIS A 208 -15.29 -2.18 -22.49
CA HIS A 208 -15.17 -1.11 -23.50
C HIS A 208 -13.76 -0.54 -23.64
N LEU A 209 -12.75 -1.07 -22.94
CA LEU A 209 -11.37 -0.56 -22.95
C LEU A 209 -10.80 -0.44 -24.36
N ARG A 210 -10.86 -1.53 -25.13
CA ARG A 210 -10.32 -1.56 -26.50
C ARG A 210 -11.10 -0.71 -27.47
N SER A 211 -12.44 -0.77 -27.42
CA SER A 211 -13.31 0.01 -28.30
C SER A 211 -13.20 1.51 -28.06
N TYR A 212 -13.04 1.92 -26.82
CA TYR A 212 -12.78 3.31 -26.46
C TYR A 212 -11.44 3.79 -27.05
N ALA A 213 -10.36 3.03 -26.87
CA ALA A 213 -9.06 3.42 -27.39
C ALA A 213 -9.04 3.55 -28.93
N LEU A 214 -9.74 2.66 -29.63
CA LEU A 214 -9.95 2.74 -31.09
C LEU A 214 -10.75 3.98 -31.49
N ALA A 215 -11.88 4.22 -30.84
CA ALA A 215 -12.75 5.36 -31.16
C ALA A 215 -12.11 6.71 -30.87
N SER A 216 -11.17 6.76 -29.93
CA SER A 216 -10.42 7.95 -29.50
C SER A 216 -9.09 8.15 -30.26
N ASP A 217 -8.80 7.33 -31.26
CA ASP A 217 -7.53 7.36 -32.05
C ASP A 217 -6.26 7.19 -31.19
N LEU A 218 -6.39 6.53 -30.04
CA LEU A 218 -5.30 6.23 -29.12
C LEU A 218 -4.63 4.88 -29.41
N TYR A 219 -5.30 4.04 -30.19
CA TYR A 219 -4.88 2.71 -30.58
C TYR A 219 -5.39 2.38 -31.99
N HIS A 220 -4.58 1.71 -32.80
CA HIS A 220 -4.97 1.26 -34.14
C HIS A 220 -5.06 -0.27 -34.19
N GLU A 221 -6.02 -0.78 -34.94
CA GLU A 221 -6.21 -2.22 -35.07
C GLU A 221 -4.99 -2.89 -35.72
N GLY A 222 -4.50 -3.96 -35.08
CA GLY A 222 -3.28 -4.67 -35.48
C GLY A 222 -2.02 -4.26 -34.74
N ASP A 223 -2.04 -3.16 -33.99
CA ASP A 223 -0.96 -2.80 -33.08
C ASP A 223 -1.01 -3.63 -31.79
N THR A 224 0.10 -3.67 -31.04
CA THR A 224 0.11 -4.21 -29.68
C THR A 224 -0.55 -3.21 -28.74
N PHE A 225 -1.57 -3.67 -27.99
CA PHE A 225 -2.24 -2.81 -27.03
C PHE A 225 -1.39 -2.69 -25.76
N ASN A 226 -0.80 -1.51 -25.54
CA ASN A 226 0.01 -1.22 -24.38
C ASN A 226 -0.68 -0.18 -23.50
N PHE A 227 -1.24 -0.62 -22.36
CA PHE A 227 -2.07 0.20 -21.48
C PHE A 227 -1.30 1.42 -20.94
N SER A 228 -0.11 1.22 -20.37
CA SER A 228 0.67 2.31 -19.80
C SER A 228 1.14 3.33 -20.85
N LYS A 229 1.33 2.91 -22.11
CA LYS A 229 1.66 3.79 -23.21
C LYS A 229 0.44 4.59 -23.68
N ILE A 230 -0.73 3.98 -23.70
CA ILE A 230 -1.97 4.59 -24.20
C ILE A 230 -2.51 5.58 -23.17
N PHE A 231 -2.58 5.18 -21.88
CA PHE A 231 -3.25 5.95 -20.84
C PHE A 231 -2.29 6.58 -19.81
N GLY A 232 -1.05 6.13 -19.73
CA GLY A 232 -0.09 6.55 -18.70
C GLY A 232 0.81 7.73 -19.10
N GLN A 233 0.53 8.42 -20.18
CA GLN A 233 1.30 9.61 -20.61
C GLN A 233 0.82 10.85 -19.87
N GLY A 234 1.33 11.00 -18.65
CA GLY A 234 1.17 12.21 -17.87
C GLY A 234 2.44 13.08 -17.88
N PRO A 235 2.36 14.33 -17.38
CA PRO A 235 3.54 15.16 -17.23
C PRO A 235 4.54 14.46 -16.36
N ILE A 236 5.76 14.73 -16.63
CA ILE A 236 6.89 14.29 -15.87
C ILE A 236 6.72 14.87 -14.46
N VAL A 237 6.41 13.98 -13.50
CA VAL A 237 6.09 14.35 -12.11
C VAL A 237 7.18 15.25 -11.49
N SER A 238 8.43 15.15 -11.96
CA SER A 238 9.55 15.95 -11.49
C SER A 238 9.37 17.46 -11.70
N GLU A 239 8.70 17.92 -12.77
CA GLU A 239 8.48 19.35 -13.00
C GLU A 239 7.44 19.92 -12.03
N ALA A 240 6.42 19.12 -11.66
CA ALA A 240 5.41 19.50 -10.69
C ALA A 240 5.95 19.59 -9.25
N PHE A 241 7.03 18.84 -8.94
CA PHE A 241 7.63 18.78 -7.61
C PHE A 241 9.07 19.32 -7.54
N GLY A 242 9.54 20.03 -8.57
CA GLY A 242 10.84 20.72 -8.55
C GLY A 242 12.07 19.84 -8.70
N GLY A 243 11.92 18.56 -9.04
CA GLY A 243 13.05 17.64 -9.21
C GLY A 243 13.76 17.76 -10.56
N THR A 244 15.04 17.43 -10.58
CA THR A 244 15.88 17.47 -11.79
C THR A 244 15.87 16.16 -12.59
N ASP A 245 15.44 15.04 -11.99
CA ASP A 245 15.32 13.74 -12.69
C ASP A 245 13.90 13.58 -13.22
N LYS A 246 13.82 13.53 -14.54
CA LYS A 246 12.55 13.45 -15.28
C LYS A 246 11.81 12.11 -15.17
N ASP A 247 12.37 11.11 -14.48
CA ASP A 247 11.72 9.81 -14.32
C ASP A 247 12.03 9.16 -12.96
N VAL A 248 11.58 9.81 -11.90
CA VAL A 248 11.69 9.30 -10.52
C VAL A 248 10.96 7.95 -10.33
N ASN A 249 9.89 7.72 -11.09
CA ASN A 249 9.17 6.46 -11.08
C ASN A 249 10.02 5.32 -11.64
N ARG A 250 10.84 5.59 -12.65
CA ARG A 250 11.77 4.63 -13.24
C ARG A 250 12.80 4.17 -12.23
N LEU A 251 13.42 5.11 -11.50
CA LEU A 251 14.42 4.80 -10.48
C LEU A 251 13.85 3.96 -9.34
N ARG A 252 12.65 4.31 -8.84
CA ARG A 252 11.98 3.55 -7.78
C ARG A 252 11.67 2.11 -8.23
N ARG A 253 11.09 1.92 -9.43
CA ARG A 253 10.83 0.60 -10.01
C ARG A 253 12.12 -0.20 -10.17
N TYR A 254 13.10 0.41 -10.84
CA TYR A 254 14.38 -0.23 -11.09
C TYR A 254 15.02 -0.70 -9.79
N ASN A 255 15.12 0.17 -8.78
CA ASN A 255 15.79 -0.15 -7.54
C ASN A 255 15.08 -1.24 -6.73
N CYS A 256 13.74 -1.21 -6.69
CA CYS A 256 12.94 -2.26 -6.07
C CYS A 256 13.25 -3.64 -6.69
N VAL A 257 13.12 -3.75 -8.02
CA VAL A 257 13.32 -5.01 -8.72
C VAL A 257 14.80 -5.42 -8.69
N HIS A 258 15.73 -4.48 -8.86
CA HIS A 258 17.16 -4.72 -8.78
C HIS A 258 17.56 -5.35 -7.43
N ARG A 259 17.09 -4.80 -6.31
CA ARG A 259 17.41 -5.29 -4.96
C ARG A 259 16.77 -6.65 -4.66
N LEU A 260 15.51 -6.83 -5.02
CA LEU A 260 14.79 -8.08 -4.75
C LEU A 260 15.19 -9.23 -5.69
N CYS A 261 15.63 -8.92 -6.92
CA CYS A 261 16.01 -9.92 -7.92
C CYS A 261 17.52 -10.06 -8.13
N GLU A 262 18.33 -9.29 -7.39
CA GLU A 262 19.81 -9.29 -7.52
C GLU A 262 20.28 -9.11 -8.98
N LEU A 263 19.62 -8.24 -9.74
CA LEU A 263 19.92 -7.99 -11.14
C LEU A 263 21.28 -7.30 -11.29
N LYS A 264 21.92 -7.45 -12.46
CA LYS A 264 23.06 -6.60 -12.81
C LYS A 264 22.62 -5.16 -12.91
N HIS A 265 23.42 -4.26 -12.34
CA HIS A 265 23.12 -2.84 -12.34
C HIS A 265 23.00 -2.28 -13.76
N ASN A 266 21.81 -1.81 -14.12
CA ASN A 266 21.52 -1.10 -15.37
C ASN A 266 20.27 -0.22 -15.20
N PRO A 267 20.39 1.00 -14.65
CA PRO A 267 19.26 1.88 -14.35
C PRO A 267 18.55 2.43 -15.59
N SER A 268 19.14 2.25 -16.79
CA SER A 268 18.49 2.63 -18.06
C SER A 268 17.33 1.70 -18.44
N LEU A 269 17.26 0.51 -17.82
CA LEU A 269 16.20 -0.45 -18.13
C LEU A 269 14.87 -0.01 -17.53
N TYR A 270 13.83 -0.07 -18.37
CA TYR A 270 12.45 0.09 -17.93
C TYR A 270 11.96 -1.23 -17.32
N ILE A 271 12.22 -1.43 -16.02
CA ILE A 271 11.87 -2.65 -15.30
C ILE A 271 10.83 -2.32 -14.24
N TYR A 272 9.77 -3.13 -14.13
CA TYR A 272 8.75 -3.03 -13.08
C TYR A 272 8.46 -4.39 -12.43
N LYS A 273 9.06 -5.48 -12.95
CA LYS A 273 8.93 -6.83 -12.44
C LYS A 273 10.19 -7.66 -12.70
N GLY A 274 10.38 -8.73 -11.94
CA GLY A 274 11.49 -9.65 -12.13
C GLY A 274 11.33 -10.95 -11.33
N LYS A 275 12.18 -11.91 -11.62
CA LYS A 275 12.28 -13.19 -10.88
C LYS A 275 13.36 -13.11 -9.82
N PRO A 276 13.02 -13.20 -8.53
CA PRO A 276 14.01 -13.22 -7.46
C PRO A 276 14.88 -14.46 -7.52
N SER A 277 16.17 -14.29 -7.25
CA SER A 277 17.12 -15.42 -7.11
C SER A 277 17.05 -16.09 -5.73
N LYS A 278 16.53 -15.36 -4.73
CA LYS A 278 16.33 -15.82 -3.35
C LYS A 278 14.89 -15.56 -2.91
N LYS A 279 14.46 -16.32 -1.91
CA LYS A 279 13.14 -16.10 -1.31
C LYS A 279 13.09 -14.75 -0.58
N ILE A 280 11.99 -14.04 -0.80
CA ILE A 280 11.71 -12.74 -0.19
C ILE A 280 11.01 -12.97 1.16
N SER A 281 11.55 -12.40 2.21
CA SER A 281 10.94 -12.40 3.56
C SER A 281 10.16 -11.10 3.82
N ILE A 282 9.38 -11.09 4.88
CA ILE A 282 8.73 -9.88 5.41
C ILE A 282 9.77 -8.77 5.66
N LEU A 283 10.93 -9.12 6.22
CA LEU A 283 12.02 -8.16 6.45
C LEU A 283 12.57 -7.55 5.16
N ASN A 284 12.73 -8.36 4.11
CA ASN A 284 13.16 -7.83 2.80
C ASN A 284 12.14 -6.84 2.25
N MET A 285 10.85 -7.09 2.44
CA MET A 285 9.80 -6.17 2.03
C MET A 285 9.84 -4.86 2.83
N MET A 286 10.01 -4.94 4.16
CA MET A 286 10.20 -3.77 5.01
C MET A 286 11.43 -2.94 4.59
N ASP A 287 12.54 -3.60 4.22
CA ASP A 287 13.77 -2.93 3.76
C ASP A 287 13.55 -2.21 2.43
N ILE A 288 12.76 -2.77 1.51
CA ILE A 288 12.37 -2.08 0.27
C ILE A 288 11.57 -0.82 0.56
N LEU A 289 10.60 -0.89 1.46
CA LEU A 289 9.78 0.28 1.82
C LEU A 289 10.58 1.40 2.50
N ARG A 290 11.74 1.08 3.06
CA ARG A 290 12.71 2.04 3.67
C ARG A 290 13.76 2.56 2.71
N ASP A 291 13.77 2.11 1.45
CA ASP A 291 14.88 2.32 0.53
C ASP A 291 15.02 3.76 0.07
N THR A 292 16.22 4.31 0.17
CA THR A 292 16.63 5.64 -0.31
C THR A 292 17.82 5.54 -1.28
N PHE A 293 17.84 4.45 -2.07
CA PHE A 293 18.85 4.12 -3.08
C PHE A 293 20.25 3.84 -2.51
N GLU A 294 20.35 3.41 -1.24
CA GLU A 294 21.62 3.15 -0.58
C GLU A 294 22.51 2.18 -1.37
N GLY A 295 23.79 2.51 -1.41
CA GLY A 295 24.81 1.69 -2.07
C GLY A 295 24.84 1.81 -3.60
N THR A 296 23.93 2.60 -4.18
CA THR A 296 23.90 2.91 -5.61
C THR A 296 24.55 4.26 -5.91
N GLU A 297 24.64 4.60 -7.20
CA GLU A 297 25.05 5.94 -7.65
C GLU A 297 23.99 7.02 -7.31
N TYR A 298 22.74 6.61 -7.07
CA TYR A 298 21.61 7.47 -6.70
C TYR A 298 21.40 7.56 -5.19
N ASP A 299 22.32 7.07 -4.38
CA ASP A 299 22.27 7.11 -2.92
C ASP A 299 22.09 8.55 -2.40
N LEU A 300 20.91 8.82 -1.88
CA LEU A 300 20.49 10.17 -1.50
C LEU A 300 21.36 10.77 -0.38
N SER A 301 22.00 9.95 0.45
CA SER A 301 22.91 10.41 1.50
C SER A 301 24.20 11.03 0.95
N LYS A 302 24.51 10.84 -0.33
CA LYS A 302 25.70 11.34 -1.01
C LYS A 302 25.48 12.67 -1.71
N TYR A 303 24.25 13.11 -1.87
CA TYR A 303 23.94 14.38 -2.51
C TYR A 303 24.32 15.56 -1.61
N GLN A 304 24.65 16.69 -2.25
CA GLN A 304 25.03 17.91 -1.53
C GLN A 304 23.89 18.42 -0.63
N GLU A 305 22.66 18.28 -1.09
CA GLU A 305 21.43 18.67 -0.40
C GLU A 305 21.18 17.86 0.87
N ALA A 306 21.70 16.63 0.94
CA ALA A 306 21.67 15.83 2.18
C ALA A 306 22.48 16.48 3.31
N GLY A 307 23.30 17.48 2.98
CA GLY A 307 24.07 18.29 3.91
C GLY A 307 25.17 17.51 4.65
N MET A 308 25.77 18.14 5.62
CA MET A 308 26.81 17.51 6.45
C MET A 308 26.26 16.36 7.31
N ALA A 309 24.96 16.36 7.60
CA ALA A 309 24.28 15.32 8.34
C ALA A 309 23.96 14.08 7.50
N ARG A 310 24.18 14.13 6.18
CA ARG A 310 23.88 13.06 5.21
C ARG A 310 22.47 12.50 5.32
N ASN A 311 21.49 13.39 5.48
CA ASN A 311 20.09 13.02 5.61
C ASN A 311 19.50 12.60 4.23
N PRO A 312 19.21 11.32 3.98
CA PRO A 312 18.65 10.86 2.71
C PRO A 312 17.16 11.19 2.55
N LEU A 313 16.49 11.67 3.61
CA LEU A 313 15.07 12.00 3.62
C LEU A 313 14.81 13.49 3.38
N TRP A 314 15.81 14.24 2.94
CA TRP A 314 15.64 15.66 2.61
C TRP A 314 14.77 15.81 1.37
N MET A 315 13.59 16.42 1.50
CA MET A 315 12.55 16.42 0.46
C MET A 315 12.97 17.02 -0.88
N GLU A 316 13.87 17.99 -0.89
CA GLU A 316 14.33 18.65 -2.12
C GLU A 316 15.08 17.71 -3.06
N VAL A 317 15.61 16.61 -2.56
CA VAL A 317 16.40 15.65 -3.33
C VAL A 317 15.64 14.36 -3.61
N SER A 318 14.61 14.05 -2.80
CA SER A 318 14.16 12.68 -2.68
C SER A 318 12.80 12.43 -3.31
N HIS A 319 12.82 11.58 -4.31
CA HIS A 319 11.67 10.79 -4.70
C HIS A 319 12.05 9.30 -4.65
N SER A 320 12.60 8.86 -3.53
CA SER A 320 12.90 7.46 -3.25
C SER A 320 11.65 6.67 -2.87
N ILE A 321 11.80 5.37 -2.60
CA ILE A 321 10.72 4.53 -2.09
C ILE A 321 10.39 4.94 -0.66
N GLY A 322 11.40 5.00 0.24
CA GLY A 322 11.25 5.54 1.58
C GLY A 322 11.39 7.06 1.60
N GLN A 323 10.37 7.77 2.03
CA GLN A 323 10.30 9.24 1.99
C GLN A 323 10.02 9.83 3.36
N SER A 324 10.30 11.14 3.51
CA SER A 324 9.97 11.90 4.72
C SER A 324 8.47 12.18 4.85
N GLY A 325 7.76 12.21 3.73
CA GLY A 325 6.31 12.46 3.67
C GLY A 325 5.45 11.21 3.73
N THR A 326 6.04 10.05 4.05
CA THR A 326 5.29 8.81 4.27
C THR A 326 4.43 8.94 5.52
N VAL A 327 3.13 8.66 5.40
CA VAL A 327 2.18 8.61 6.51
C VAL A 327 2.25 7.25 7.18
N PHE A 328 2.17 6.19 6.37
CA PHE A 328 2.35 4.81 6.80
C PHE A 328 3.14 4.01 5.77
N SER A 329 3.97 3.10 6.26
CA SER A 329 4.46 1.96 5.49
C SER A 329 3.81 0.71 6.02
N MET A 330 3.31 -0.14 5.14
CA MET A 330 2.60 -1.36 5.51
C MET A 330 3.18 -2.57 4.78
N VAL A 331 3.35 -3.68 5.50
CA VAL A 331 3.65 -4.98 4.92
C VAL A 331 2.55 -5.94 5.33
N PHE A 332 1.90 -6.55 4.36
CA PHE A 332 0.83 -7.51 4.56
C PHE A 332 1.41 -8.93 4.52
N GLU A 333 1.34 -9.60 5.66
CA GLU A 333 1.74 -10.98 5.84
C GLU A 333 0.51 -11.87 5.86
N PHE A 334 0.37 -12.68 4.82
CA PHE A 334 -0.73 -13.64 4.72
C PHE A 334 -0.33 -14.99 5.31
N LYS A 335 -1.29 -15.69 5.88
CA LYS A 335 -1.15 -17.06 6.35
C LYS A 335 -1.86 -18.00 5.37
N GLY A 336 -1.18 -19.08 4.99
CA GLY A 336 -1.74 -20.02 4.02
C GLY A 336 -3.05 -20.65 4.50
N ASN A 337 -3.97 -20.90 3.57
CA ASN A 337 -5.24 -21.59 3.79
C ASN A 337 -5.00 -23.04 4.22
N LYS A 338 -4.56 -23.30 5.43
CA LYS A 338 -4.93 -24.52 6.10
C LYS A 338 -6.40 -24.32 6.47
N ARG A 339 -7.31 -24.89 5.70
CA ARG A 339 -8.73 -24.97 6.07
C ARG A 339 -8.75 -25.54 7.48
N PHE A 340 -9.29 -24.76 8.41
CA PHE A 340 -9.48 -25.10 9.79
C PHE A 340 -10.18 -26.48 9.88
N SER A 341 -9.56 -27.42 10.56
CA SER A 341 -10.33 -28.34 11.39
C SER A 341 -10.81 -27.50 12.56
N GLU A 342 -12.04 -27.68 13.04
CA GLU A 342 -12.65 -26.94 14.16
C GLU A 342 -11.82 -26.92 15.46
N ALA A 343 -10.61 -27.46 15.44
CA ALA A 343 -9.66 -27.60 16.56
C ALA A 343 -8.33 -26.83 16.36
N ASP A 344 -8.05 -26.27 15.18
CA ASP A 344 -6.81 -25.53 14.93
C ASP A 344 -7.08 -24.03 15.05
N GLU A 345 -6.43 -23.38 16.01
CA GLU A 345 -6.45 -21.96 16.27
C GLU A 345 -6.19 -21.15 14.99
N MET A 346 -6.93 -20.05 14.83
CA MET A 346 -6.95 -19.20 13.65
C MET A 346 -5.55 -18.70 13.29
N GLN A 347 -5.00 -19.13 12.16
CA GLN A 347 -3.83 -18.47 11.57
C GLN A 347 -4.31 -17.20 10.84
N GLU A 348 -4.11 -16.07 11.49
CA GLU A 348 -4.60 -14.80 11.01
C GLU A 348 -3.56 -14.06 10.20
N GLY A 349 -4.04 -13.28 9.20
CA GLY A 349 -3.23 -12.31 8.50
C GLY A 349 -2.73 -11.22 9.46
N CYS A 350 -1.54 -10.70 9.20
CA CYS A 350 -0.93 -9.64 9.98
C CYS A 350 -0.57 -8.45 9.08
N MET A 351 -0.97 -7.25 9.51
CA MET A 351 -0.50 -6.00 8.94
C MET A 351 0.66 -5.48 9.80
N TRP A 352 1.84 -5.40 9.22
CA TRP A 352 2.97 -4.72 9.83
C TRP A 352 2.93 -3.25 9.43
N ILE A 353 2.69 -2.35 10.38
CA ILE A 353 2.49 -0.91 10.14
C ILE A 353 3.63 -0.11 10.77
N ALA A 354 4.32 0.70 9.98
CA ALA A 354 5.28 1.68 10.47
C ALA A 354 4.69 3.09 10.29
N PRO A 355 4.37 3.80 11.40
CA PRO A 355 3.92 5.19 11.35
C PRO A 355 5.03 6.13 10.90
N ALA A 356 4.65 7.19 10.19
CA ALA A 356 5.54 8.23 9.65
C ALA A 356 6.63 7.66 8.70
N ALA A 357 7.76 8.33 8.55
CA ALA A 357 8.82 7.89 7.65
C ALA A 357 9.40 6.53 8.07
N SER A 358 9.11 5.46 7.32
CA SER A 358 9.49 4.08 7.64
C SER A 358 10.97 3.85 7.94
N LYS A 359 11.83 4.69 7.34
CA LYS A 359 13.28 4.66 7.59
C LYS A 359 13.67 5.05 9.01
N LEU A 360 12.80 5.78 9.69
CA LEU A 360 12.94 6.29 11.06
C LEU A 360 11.80 5.81 11.96
N SER A 361 11.24 4.65 11.64
CA SER A 361 10.11 4.05 12.33
C SER A 361 10.31 2.54 12.51
N CYS A 362 9.48 1.93 13.34
CA CYS A 362 9.41 0.50 13.57
C CYS A 362 8.10 -0.04 13.01
N PHE A 363 8.14 -1.19 12.33
CA PHE A 363 6.93 -1.90 11.94
C PHE A 363 6.34 -2.65 13.11
N VAL A 364 5.10 -2.36 13.43
CA VAL A 364 4.31 -2.91 14.54
C VAL A 364 3.27 -3.87 13.97
N PRO A 365 3.11 -5.09 14.51
CA PRO A 365 2.14 -6.06 14.00
C PRO A 365 0.72 -5.75 14.48
N PHE A 366 -0.24 -5.72 13.53
CA PHE A 366 -1.67 -5.64 13.77
C PHE A 366 -2.35 -6.87 13.18
N TYR A 367 -3.00 -7.67 14.01
CA TYR A 367 -3.75 -8.85 13.57
C TYR A 367 -5.17 -8.45 13.21
N ILE A 368 -5.71 -9.02 12.14
CA ILE A 368 -6.95 -8.54 11.51
C ILE A 368 -8.19 -8.79 12.37
N VAL A 369 -8.23 -9.88 13.11
CA VAL A 369 -9.37 -10.19 14.01
C VAL A 369 -9.30 -9.44 15.32
N THR A 370 -8.22 -8.70 15.61
CA THR A 370 -8.10 -7.89 16.81
C THR A 370 -8.97 -6.66 16.65
N SER A 371 -10.13 -6.64 17.31
CA SER A 371 -11.08 -5.52 17.29
C SER A 371 -10.62 -4.31 18.11
N ASP A 372 -9.66 -4.51 19.01
CA ASP A 372 -9.19 -3.46 19.92
C ASP A 372 -7.86 -2.87 19.44
N ILE A 373 -7.97 -1.86 18.59
CA ILE A 373 -6.82 -1.05 18.19
C ILE A 373 -6.43 -0.14 19.35
N PRO A 374 -5.18 -0.13 19.81
CA PRO A 374 -4.77 0.76 20.91
C PRO A 374 -5.06 2.22 20.60
N HIS A 375 -5.68 2.91 21.55
CA HIS A 375 -6.15 4.29 21.38
C HIS A 375 -5.10 5.25 20.78
N PRO A 376 -3.80 5.21 21.14
CA PRO A 376 -2.79 6.07 20.53
C PRO A 376 -2.67 5.94 19.00
N TYR A 377 -3.03 4.81 18.42
CA TYR A 377 -3.03 4.62 16.96
C TYR A 377 -4.32 5.10 16.28
N GLN A 378 -5.36 5.37 17.05
CA GLN A 378 -6.66 5.83 16.54
C GLN A 378 -6.79 7.35 16.51
N ILE A 379 -5.85 8.07 17.15
CA ILE A 379 -5.87 9.53 17.30
C ILE A 379 -4.68 10.16 16.58
N ALA A 380 -4.94 10.96 15.56
CA ALA A 380 -3.97 11.82 14.91
C ALA A 380 -4.72 12.79 14.01
N ASN A 381 -4.86 14.05 14.42
CA ASN A 381 -5.60 15.04 13.65
C ASN A 381 -4.66 16.02 12.96
N THR A 382 -5.06 16.50 11.79
CA THR A 382 -4.35 17.56 11.08
C THR A 382 -4.45 18.87 11.87
N GLY A 383 -3.30 19.50 12.07
CA GLY A 383 -3.23 20.80 12.78
C GLY A 383 -3.12 20.70 14.30
N ASP A 384 -3.41 19.55 14.91
CA ASP A 384 -3.31 19.35 16.35
C ASP A 384 -2.21 18.36 16.70
N TYR A 385 -1.08 18.86 17.18
CA TYR A 385 -0.04 18.02 17.76
C TYR A 385 -0.56 17.38 19.05
N ASP A 386 -0.58 16.04 19.06
CA ASP A 386 -1.10 15.26 20.18
C ASP A 386 -0.01 14.33 20.74
N LEU A 387 0.37 14.53 21.99
CA LEU A 387 1.38 13.70 22.67
C LEU A 387 0.92 12.26 22.92
N ASP A 388 -0.38 12.02 22.98
CA ASP A 388 -0.94 10.69 23.17
C ASP A 388 -1.03 9.89 21.84
N SER A 389 -0.81 10.56 20.71
CA SER A 389 -0.82 9.93 19.38
C SER A 389 0.48 9.19 19.09
N ALA A 390 0.39 7.91 18.75
CA ALA A 390 1.52 7.13 18.29
C ALA A 390 2.12 7.71 17.01
N TRP A 391 1.30 8.16 16.05
CA TRP A 391 1.78 8.75 14.80
C TRP A 391 2.64 9.99 15.06
N TRP A 392 2.16 10.92 15.90
CA TRP A 392 2.90 12.13 16.25
C TRP A 392 4.19 11.82 17.00
N ALA A 393 4.20 10.80 17.87
CA ALA A 393 5.40 10.39 18.59
C ALA A 393 6.50 9.88 17.63
N PHE A 394 6.15 9.05 16.64
CA PHE A 394 7.09 8.60 15.60
C PHE A 394 7.56 9.78 14.71
N GLN A 395 6.66 10.68 14.37
CA GLN A 395 6.98 11.87 13.57
C GLN A 395 7.96 12.80 14.30
N GLU A 396 7.79 12.98 15.61
CA GLU A 396 8.72 13.78 16.43
C GLU A 396 10.12 13.19 16.44
N VAL A 397 10.25 11.87 16.65
CA VAL A 397 11.55 11.18 16.56
C VAL A 397 12.17 11.39 15.18
N GLY A 398 11.38 11.31 14.12
CA GLY A 398 11.83 11.59 12.75
C GLY A 398 12.37 13.01 12.60
N GLN A 399 11.66 14.02 13.10
CA GLN A 399 12.06 15.43 13.05
C GLN A 399 13.36 15.69 13.83
N LEU A 400 13.55 15.06 14.98
CA LEU A 400 14.80 15.12 15.73
C LEU A 400 15.97 14.52 14.94
N CYS A 401 15.74 13.40 14.23
CA CYS A 401 16.74 12.77 13.37
C CYS A 401 17.21 13.68 12.24
N TYR A 402 16.33 14.51 11.69
CA TYR A 402 16.68 15.42 10.58
C TYR A 402 17.73 16.47 10.97
N ARG A 403 17.84 16.81 12.24
CA ARG A 403 18.84 17.77 12.75
C ARG A 403 20.28 17.26 12.59
N ASN A 404 20.50 15.97 12.84
CA ASN A 404 21.80 15.34 12.62
C ASN A 404 21.58 13.82 12.38
N TYR A 405 21.30 13.48 11.14
CA TYR A 405 20.88 12.13 10.75
C TYR A 405 21.92 11.07 11.13
N ASP A 406 23.22 11.32 10.89
CA ASP A 406 24.26 10.34 11.24
C ASP A 406 24.36 10.11 12.76
N ALA A 407 24.32 11.16 13.55
CA ALA A 407 24.48 11.04 15.00
C ALA A 407 23.21 10.53 15.70
N ILE A 408 22.02 10.96 15.26
CA ILE A 408 20.76 10.63 15.92
C ILE A 408 20.14 9.40 15.27
N ALA A 409 19.84 9.42 13.96
CA ALA A 409 19.17 8.32 13.30
C ALA A 409 20.05 7.06 13.28
N ASN A 410 21.28 7.13 12.76
CA ASN A 410 22.09 5.94 12.54
C ASN A 410 22.68 5.36 13.84
N LYS A 411 23.04 6.22 14.82
CA LYS A 411 23.73 5.76 16.04
C LYS A 411 22.82 5.54 17.23
N LEU A 412 21.63 6.17 17.27
CA LEU A 412 20.72 6.08 18.41
C LEU A 412 19.41 5.40 18.02
N VAL A 413 18.64 5.96 17.07
CA VAL A 413 17.26 5.55 16.80
C VAL A 413 17.18 4.20 16.09
N LYS A 414 17.87 4.03 14.96
CA LYS A 414 17.81 2.79 14.18
C LYS A 414 18.26 1.55 14.93
N PRO A 415 19.33 1.58 15.76
CA PRO A 415 19.70 0.41 16.55
C PRO A 415 18.61 -0.01 17.54
N GLU A 416 17.92 0.94 18.19
CA GLU A 416 16.84 0.63 19.11
C GLU A 416 15.59 0.11 18.37
N PHE A 417 15.19 0.74 17.28
CA PHE A 417 14.09 0.22 16.46
C PHE A 417 14.38 -1.15 15.84
N SER A 418 15.64 -1.43 15.52
CA SER A 418 16.03 -2.77 15.04
C SER A 418 15.90 -3.84 16.13
N LYS A 419 16.26 -3.54 17.37
CA LYS A 419 16.05 -4.45 18.51
C LYS A 419 14.56 -4.70 18.75
N LEU A 420 13.76 -3.64 18.77
CA LEU A 420 12.33 -3.70 18.94
C LEU A 420 11.67 -4.54 17.83
N GLN A 421 12.07 -4.31 16.57
CA GLN A 421 11.60 -5.09 15.43
C GLN A 421 11.94 -6.60 15.59
N GLN A 422 13.14 -6.93 16.07
CA GLN A 422 13.52 -8.32 16.34
C GLN A 422 12.67 -8.94 17.46
N THR A 423 12.37 -8.16 18.50
CA THR A 423 11.48 -8.59 19.58
C THR A 423 10.10 -8.96 19.03
N PHE A 424 9.48 -8.10 18.24
CA PHE A 424 8.18 -8.37 17.62
C PHE A 424 8.17 -9.62 16.74
N PHE A 425 9.22 -9.83 15.94
CA PHE A 425 9.33 -11.06 15.15
C PHE A 425 9.46 -12.31 16.02
N SER A 426 10.23 -12.24 17.10
CA SER A 426 10.40 -13.37 18.02
C SER A 426 9.10 -13.70 18.74
N GLU A 427 8.36 -12.69 19.17
CA GLU A 427 7.06 -12.83 19.82
C GLU A 427 6.01 -13.38 18.84
N GLN A 428 5.99 -12.89 17.59
CA GLN A 428 5.10 -13.43 16.55
C GLN A 428 5.40 -14.93 16.27
N LEU A 429 6.67 -15.31 16.21
CA LEU A 429 7.04 -16.71 16.02
C LEU A 429 6.58 -17.60 17.18
N ALA A 430 6.67 -17.11 18.41
CA ALA A 430 6.17 -17.83 19.58
C ALA A 430 4.64 -18.02 19.51
N LEU A 431 3.90 -16.97 19.13
CA LEU A 431 2.45 -17.05 18.91
C LEU A 431 2.08 -18.09 17.83
N ASN A 432 2.79 -18.09 16.71
CA ASN A 432 2.53 -19.02 15.60
C ASN A 432 2.85 -20.50 15.94
N ASN A 433 3.65 -20.76 16.98
CA ASN A 433 4.05 -22.12 17.39
C ASN A 433 3.23 -22.68 18.55
N ASN A 434 2.11 -22.04 18.93
CA ASN A 434 1.28 -22.41 20.09
C ASN A 434 2.03 -22.40 21.43
N ASP A 435 3.16 -21.70 21.54
CA ASP A 435 3.88 -21.45 22.79
C ASP A 435 3.20 -20.33 23.62
N MET A 436 1.90 -20.11 23.39
CA MET A 436 1.09 -19.04 23.99
C MET A 436 1.06 -19.10 25.53
N ASP A 437 1.08 -20.30 26.10
CA ASP A 437 1.02 -20.50 27.56
C ASP A 437 2.20 -19.88 28.32
N GLN A 438 3.35 -19.67 27.65
CA GLN A 438 4.52 -19.03 28.27
C GLN A 438 4.45 -17.50 28.29
N TYR A 439 3.75 -16.90 27.33
CA TYR A 439 3.75 -15.44 27.16
C TYR A 439 2.50 -14.75 27.71
N LEU A 440 1.36 -15.40 27.66
CA LEU A 440 0.08 -14.73 27.91
C LEU A 440 -0.48 -14.98 29.34
N GLY A 441 0.09 -15.86 30.11
CA GLY A 441 -0.41 -16.13 31.47
C GLY A 441 -1.93 -16.34 31.55
N GLY A 442 -2.56 -16.87 30.47
CA GLY A 442 -4.00 -17.05 30.33
C GLY A 442 -4.76 -15.82 29.76
N ALA A 443 -4.07 -14.78 29.29
CA ALA A 443 -4.68 -13.70 28.54
C ALA A 443 -4.83 -14.11 27.06
N ASP A 444 -5.96 -13.72 26.43
CA ASP A 444 -6.22 -13.97 25.02
C ASP A 444 -5.27 -13.20 24.09
N GLY A 445 -5.19 -13.57 22.80
CA GLY A 445 -4.32 -12.92 21.82
C GLY A 445 -4.56 -11.41 21.65
N GLN A 446 -5.73 -10.90 22.04
CA GLN A 446 -6.07 -9.47 22.03
C GLN A 446 -5.23 -8.70 23.05
N SER A 447 -5.03 -9.24 24.26
CA SER A 447 -4.23 -8.61 25.30
C SER A 447 -2.76 -8.48 24.88
N PHE A 448 -2.22 -9.46 24.14
CA PHE A 448 -0.86 -9.43 23.62
C PHE A 448 -0.67 -8.33 22.55
N CYS A 449 -1.56 -8.24 21.57
CA CYS A 449 -1.49 -7.19 20.56
C CYS A 449 -1.54 -5.78 21.18
N TYR A 450 -2.39 -5.58 22.18
CA TYR A 450 -2.46 -4.32 22.91
C TYR A 450 -1.15 -4.01 23.66
N GLU A 451 -0.56 -4.99 24.33
CA GLU A 451 0.71 -4.81 25.06
C GLU A 451 1.88 -4.53 24.11
N VAL A 452 1.98 -5.24 22.99
CA VAL A 452 3.03 -5.03 21.97
C VAL A 452 2.91 -3.63 21.34
N THR A 453 1.71 -3.23 20.97
CA THR A 453 1.49 -1.91 20.34
C THR A 453 1.68 -0.76 21.33
N THR A 454 1.36 -0.93 22.61
CA THR A 454 1.62 0.09 23.65
C THR A 454 3.11 0.25 23.96
N ARG A 455 3.92 -0.84 23.89
CA ARG A 455 5.38 -0.76 24.05
C ARG A 455 6.06 0.05 22.96
N CYS A 456 5.43 0.23 21.80
CA CYS A 456 5.94 1.05 20.70
C CYS A 456 5.60 2.54 20.83
N ASN A 457 4.92 2.96 21.87
CA ASN A 457 4.80 4.38 22.13
C ASN A 457 6.16 4.92 22.62
N PRO A 458 6.94 5.68 21.82
CA PRO A 458 8.28 6.11 22.17
C PRO A 458 8.32 7.09 23.36
N LEU A 459 7.16 7.45 23.93
CA LEU A 459 7.03 8.31 25.10
C LEU A 459 6.90 7.52 26.43
N HIS A 460 6.85 6.20 26.38
CA HIS A 460 6.95 5.27 27.52
C HIS A 460 8.16 4.38 27.36
#